data_2056f1bf684bd129aca6b6896a5aaec7
#
_entry.id   2056f1bf684bd129aca6b6896a5aaec7
#
_cell.length_a   1.000
_cell.length_b   1.000
_cell.length_c   1.000
_cell.angle_alpha   90.00
_cell.angle_beta   90.00
_cell.angle_gamma   90.00
#
_symmetry.space_group_name_H-M   'P 1'
#
loop_
_entity.id
_entity.type
_entity.pdbx_description
1 polymer ?
#
loop_
_entity_poly.entity_id
_entity_poly.type
_entity_poly.pdbx_seq_one_letter_code
_entity_poly.pdbx_strand_id
1 'polypeptide(L)'
;MVSRRHPSNHQWRWIVVCSSVLGSLAVASCAREEAPPAFKPAQADRLLPPDAEVITGTIPRNGTLAELFRAYLPEEHAGHAVEVIARSMDPRKLRAERPFTLTRSLDGFLRAFHYEVDADHYLRVGPISPATPHELAAEVIAYKREEALAVATGRIDKDTPSLFEAMEAAGEATDLSVELAAVFSGEIDFNRELQPGDSFRVAFQKITRENGTVSYGAIQAAEFSNDGRRLEAFRFVLPDGKAGYYDANGRSLKRFFLKSPLKFEPRITSRFSYSRRHPVLNVRRAHLGVDYAAPVGAPVVAVSNGTVTRAGFSGDAGRLVAVRHASGYESLYLHLSSVGVRVGQRVSQGDLVGRVGSSGLSTGPHLDYRLRKNGTYVNPLTEHRRMPPGDPIPASQMAAFAVERDKAAALLLPAPTGR
;
A
#
# COMPACT_ATOMS: atom_id res chain seq x y z
N MET A 1 -58.18 3.45 -6.87
CA MET A 1 -58.73 2.35 -7.69
C MET A 1 -57.63 1.33 -7.78
N VAL A 2 -57.60 0.40 -6.92
CA VAL A 2 -58.20 -0.95 -6.88
C VAL A 2 -57.79 -1.75 -8.14
N SER A 3 -56.87 -2.71 -8.00
CA SER A 3 -57.21 -4.11 -8.06
C SER A 3 -55.98 -5.03 -7.76
N ARG A 4 -56.20 -5.82 -6.74
CA ARG A 4 -55.40 -7.02 -6.36
C ARG A 4 -55.64 -8.17 -7.37
N ARG A 5 -54.73 -9.07 -7.54
CA ARG A 5 -54.95 -10.49 -7.67
C ARG A 5 -53.70 -11.33 -7.32
N HIS A 6 -53.84 -12.12 -6.29
CA HIS A 6 -53.18 -13.38 -5.92
C HIS A 6 -54.05 -14.54 -6.43
N PRO A 7 -53.70 -15.83 -6.21
CA PRO A 7 -52.58 -16.68 -6.62
C PRO A 7 -53.11 -17.97 -7.29
N SER A 8 -52.26 -18.90 -7.72
CA SER A 8 -52.72 -20.29 -8.00
C SER A 8 -51.76 -21.32 -7.45
N ASN A 9 -52.24 -22.07 -6.50
CA ASN A 9 -51.78 -23.35 -5.98
C ASN A 9 -51.78 -24.42 -7.05
N HIS A 10 -50.72 -25.22 -7.20
CA HIS A 10 -50.76 -26.52 -7.81
C HIS A 10 -50.42 -27.59 -6.76
N GLN A 11 -51.49 -28.28 -6.31
CA GLN A 11 -51.40 -29.53 -5.57
C GLN A 11 -51.10 -30.70 -6.53
N TRP A 12 -50.14 -31.52 -6.22
CA TRP A 12 -49.90 -32.80 -6.88
C TRP A 12 -50.57 -33.90 -6.09
N ARG A 13 -51.47 -34.58 -6.77
CA ARG A 13 -52.25 -35.75 -6.26
C ARG A 13 -51.39 -37.00 -6.45
N TRP A 14 -51.26 -37.79 -5.39
CA TRP A 14 -50.71 -39.13 -5.44
C TRP A 14 -51.82 -40.09 -5.79
N ILE A 15 -51.58 -40.94 -6.79
CA ILE A 15 -52.45 -42.07 -7.18
C ILE A 15 -51.97 -43.32 -6.44
N VAL A 16 -52.85 -43.90 -5.65
CA VAL A 16 -52.66 -45.20 -4.99
C VAL A 16 -53.16 -46.27 -5.95
N VAL A 17 -52.29 -47.21 -6.33
CA VAL A 17 -52.72 -48.46 -7.02
C VAL A 17 -52.63 -49.57 -6.03
N CYS A 18 -53.84 -50.15 -5.68
CA CYS A 18 -53.95 -51.37 -4.96
C CYS A 18 -53.83 -52.54 -5.94
N SER A 19 -52.91 -53.45 -5.67
CA SER A 19 -52.98 -54.81 -6.26
C SER A 19 -52.81 -55.83 -5.16
N SER A 20 -53.93 -56.60 -4.95
CA SER A 20 -54.07 -57.74 -4.08
C SER A 20 -53.51 -59.01 -4.76
N VAL A 21 -52.59 -59.70 -4.09
CA VAL A 21 -52.41 -61.19 -4.38
C VAL A 21 -52.29 -61.93 -3.05
N LEU A 22 -53.10 -62.98 -2.99
CA LEU A 22 -53.20 -63.93 -1.89
C LEU A 22 -51.97 -64.85 -1.77
N GLY A 23 -51.70 -65.23 -0.55
CA GLY A 23 -51.35 -66.61 -0.24
C GLY A 23 -49.94 -66.93 0.18
N SER A 24 -49.75 -67.19 1.43
CA SER A 24 -49.21 -68.47 1.98
C SER A 24 -48.84 -68.26 3.45
N LEU A 25 -49.49 -69.06 4.33
CA LEU A 25 -49.09 -69.16 5.74
C LEU A 25 -47.69 -69.81 5.84
N ALA A 26 -46.78 -69.17 6.47
CA ALA A 26 -45.62 -69.78 7.08
C ALA A 26 -45.54 -69.36 8.55
N VAL A 27 -45.69 -70.35 9.43
CA VAL A 27 -45.54 -70.18 10.88
C VAL A 27 -44.05 -69.90 11.14
N ALA A 28 -43.72 -68.67 11.47
CA ALA A 28 -42.39 -68.31 11.93
C ALA A 28 -42.41 -67.97 13.42
N SER A 29 -41.63 -68.74 14.15
CA SER A 29 -41.32 -68.64 15.57
C SER A 29 -40.96 -67.21 15.95
N CYS A 30 -41.69 -66.65 16.95
CA CYS A 30 -41.31 -65.37 17.55
C CYS A 30 -39.99 -65.50 18.34
N ALA A 31 -38.88 -65.16 17.68
CA ALA A 31 -37.71 -64.72 18.40
C ALA A 31 -37.96 -63.26 18.86
N ARG A 32 -38.00 -63.05 20.14
CA ARG A 32 -38.14 -61.72 20.77
C ARG A 32 -36.85 -61.04 20.54
N GLU A 33 -36.83 -60.12 19.57
CA GLU A 33 -35.72 -59.22 19.32
C GLU A 33 -35.63 -58.23 20.50
N GLU A 34 -34.60 -58.36 21.31
CA GLU A 34 -34.33 -57.39 22.37
C GLU A 34 -34.09 -56.03 21.71
N ALA A 35 -34.93 -55.07 22.06
CA ALA A 35 -34.75 -53.70 21.60
C ALA A 35 -33.33 -53.21 21.99
N PRO A 36 -32.59 -52.56 21.07
CA PRO A 36 -31.27 -52.02 21.38
C PRO A 36 -31.41 -51.06 22.57
N PRO A 37 -30.40 -51.03 23.46
CA PRO A 37 -30.44 -50.18 24.64
C PRO A 37 -30.70 -48.74 24.21
N ALA A 38 -31.70 -48.09 24.81
CA ALA A 38 -32.04 -46.70 24.55
C ALA A 38 -30.78 -45.85 24.76
N PHE A 39 -30.34 -45.22 23.69
CA PHE A 39 -29.23 -44.25 23.72
C PHE A 39 -29.61 -43.14 24.70
N LYS A 40 -28.98 -43.11 25.86
CA LYS A 40 -29.11 -41.96 26.75
C LYS A 40 -28.54 -40.77 26.00
N PRO A 41 -29.30 -39.69 25.75
CA PRO A 41 -28.73 -38.50 25.14
C PRO A 41 -27.51 -38.10 25.98
N ALA A 42 -26.37 -37.91 25.33
CA ALA A 42 -25.21 -37.36 25.97
C ALA A 42 -25.66 -36.11 26.72
N GLN A 43 -25.30 -36.00 27.99
CA GLN A 43 -25.53 -34.77 28.73
C GLN A 43 -24.93 -33.66 27.88
N ALA A 44 -25.74 -32.64 27.58
CA ALA A 44 -25.25 -31.47 26.88
C ALA A 44 -23.95 -31.00 27.55
N ASP A 45 -22.87 -30.84 26.78
CA ASP A 45 -21.60 -30.38 27.28
C ASP A 45 -21.85 -29.13 28.09
N ARG A 46 -21.56 -29.20 29.38
CA ARG A 46 -21.69 -28.09 30.29
C ARG A 46 -20.51 -27.15 29.92
N LEU A 47 -20.79 -26.07 29.20
CA LEU A 47 -19.80 -25.02 28.97
C LEU A 47 -19.28 -24.56 30.33
N LEU A 48 -18.06 -24.95 30.65
CA LEU A 48 -17.37 -24.41 31.82
C LEU A 48 -17.13 -22.91 31.57
N PRO A 49 -17.25 -22.08 32.61
CA PRO A 49 -16.88 -20.66 32.46
C PRO A 49 -15.42 -20.58 32.01
N PRO A 50 -15.06 -19.57 31.20
CA PRO A 50 -13.68 -19.40 30.76
C PRO A 50 -12.76 -19.30 31.97
N ASP A 51 -11.64 -20.01 31.94
CA ASP A 51 -10.62 -20.02 32.99
C ASP A 51 -9.61 -18.85 32.84
N ALA A 52 -9.83 -18.01 31.82
CA ALA A 52 -8.98 -16.87 31.50
C ALA A 52 -9.79 -15.69 30.95
N GLU A 53 -9.28 -14.51 31.18
CA GLU A 53 -9.79 -13.25 30.65
C GLU A 53 -8.92 -12.79 29.47
N VAL A 54 -9.57 -12.40 28.35
CA VAL A 54 -8.90 -11.89 27.16
C VAL A 54 -9.17 -10.38 27.06
N ILE A 55 -8.11 -9.60 27.06
CA ILE A 55 -8.12 -8.14 26.98
C ILE A 55 -7.49 -7.75 25.64
N THR A 56 -8.23 -7.00 24.85
CA THR A 56 -7.72 -6.44 23.58
C THR A 56 -7.68 -4.92 23.67
N GLY A 57 -6.67 -4.32 23.04
CA GLY A 57 -6.52 -2.87 23.03
C GLY A 57 -5.40 -2.42 22.11
N THR A 58 -5.07 -1.14 22.20
CA THR A 58 -3.92 -0.55 21.53
C THR A 58 -2.95 0.06 22.54
N ILE A 59 -1.66 0.07 22.21
CA ILE A 59 -0.66 0.74 23.06
C ILE A 59 -0.98 2.24 23.09
N PRO A 60 -1.15 2.84 24.29
CA PRO A 60 -1.45 4.27 24.40
C PRO A 60 -0.32 5.15 23.85
N ARG A 61 -0.66 6.34 23.35
CA ARG A 61 0.35 7.36 23.01
C ARG A 61 1.11 7.76 24.28
N ASN A 62 2.42 7.72 24.23
CA ASN A 62 3.33 7.96 25.35
C ASN A 62 3.21 6.95 26.52
N GLY A 63 2.42 5.88 26.35
CA GLY A 63 2.36 4.79 27.33
C GLY A 63 3.57 3.88 27.25
N THR A 64 3.94 3.30 28.37
CA THR A 64 5.00 2.29 28.46
C THR A 64 4.40 0.90 28.61
N LEU A 65 5.17 -0.14 28.25
CA LEU A 65 4.77 -1.54 28.54
C LEU A 65 4.54 -1.78 30.03
N ALA A 66 5.36 -1.15 30.89
CA ALA A 66 5.22 -1.28 32.31
C ALA A 66 3.87 -0.76 32.82
N GLU A 67 3.43 0.40 32.33
CA GLU A 67 2.11 0.96 32.63
C GLU A 67 0.99 0.07 32.09
N LEU A 68 1.15 -0.44 30.86
CA LEU A 68 0.18 -1.37 30.27
C LEU A 68 0.01 -2.61 31.13
N PHE A 69 1.11 -3.27 31.49
CA PHE A 69 1.02 -4.50 32.27
C PHE A 69 0.52 -4.25 33.71
N ARG A 70 0.92 -3.16 34.37
CA ARG A 70 0.40 -2.80 35.69
C ARG A 70 -1.11 -2.53 35.69
N ALA A 71 -1.67 -2.12 34.57
CA ALA A 71 -3.13 -1.94 34.47
C ALA A 71 -3.90 -3.27 34.51
N TYR A 72 -3.25 -4.38 34.18
CA TYR A 72 -3.93 -5.67 34.00
C TYR A 72 -3.34 -6.83 34.81
N LEU A 73 -2.10 -6.70 35.28
CA LEU A 73 -1.39 -7.74 36.03
C LEU A 73 -0.95 -7.21 37.42
N PRO A 74 -0.77 -8.09 38.43
CA PRO A 74 -0.12 -7.73 39.66
C PRO A 74 1.27 -7.14 39.43
N GLU A 75 1.73 -6.20 40.28
CA GLU A 75 2.98 -5.42 40.10
C GLU A 75 4.20 -6.31 39.82
N GLU A 76 4.33 -7.41 40.58
CA GLU A 76 5.43 -8.36 40.47
C GLU A 76 5.45 -9.04 39.08
N HIS A 77 4.29 -9.46 38.60
CA HIS A 77 4.15 -10.10 37.26
C HIS A 77 4.34 -9.10 36.12
N ALA A 78 3.88 -7.87 36.29
CA ALA A 78 4.08 -6.80 35.33
C ALA A 78 5.56 -6.49 35.11
N GLY A 79 6.33 -6.38 36.22
CA GLY A 79 7.77 -6.15 36.18
C GLY A 79 8.52 -7.27 35.48
N HIS A 80 8.20 -8.52 35.82
CA HIS A 80 8.82 -9.70 35.21
C HIS A 80 8.53 -9.80 33.69
N ALA A 81 7.28 -9.54 33.27
CA ALA A 81 6.93 -9.55 31.84
C ALA A 81 7.74 -8.51 31.05
N VAL A 82 7.92 -7.30 31.57
CA VAL A 82 8.74 -6.26 30.93
C VAL A 82 10.19 -6.69 30.81
N GLU A 83 10.76 -7.29 31.88
CA GLU A 83 12.15 -7.77 31.90
C GLU A 83 12.38 -8.85 30.83
N VAL A 84 11.46 -9.81 30.71
CA VAL A 84 11.55 -10.89 29.72
C VAL A 84 11.46 -10.34 28.31
N ILE A 85 10.58 -9.37 28.06
CA ILE A 85 10.50 -8.69 26.76
C ILE A 85 11.81 -7.96 26.44
N ALA A 86 12.38 -7.25 27.41
CA ALA A 86 13.62 -6.49 27.21
C ALA A 86 14.82 -7.36 26.80
N ARG A 87 14.80 -8.65 27.12
CA ARG A 87 15.81 -9.63 26.67
C ARG A 87 15.64 -10.04 25.20
N SER A 88 14.41 -9.97 24.66
CA SER A 88 14.08 -10.40 23.29
C SER A 88 14.05 -9.25 22.29
N MET A 89 13.66 -8.06 22.73
CA MET A 89 13.62 -6.87 21.89
C MET A 89 13.77 -5.60 22.75
N ASP A 90 14.24 -4.51 22.14
CA ASP A 90 14.26 -3.20 22.80
C ASP A 90 12.81 -2.69 23.01
N PRO A 91 12.32 -2.54 24.25
CA PRO A 91 10.96 -2.09 24.52
C PRO A 91 10.64 -0.69 23.96
N ARG A 92 11.68 0.14 23.68
CA ARG A 92 11.51 1.47 23.06
C ARG A 92 11.12 1.41 21.59
N LYS A 93 11.23 0.23 20.95
CA LYS A 93 10.77 -0.01 19.57
C LYS A 93 9.27 -0.28 19.47
N LEU A 94 8.59 -0.47 20.59
CA LEU A 94 7.14 -0.60 20.63
C LEU A 94 6.49 0.72 20.17
N ARG A 95 5.57 0.59 19.24
CA ARG A 95 4.87 1.75 18.66
C ARG A 95 3.51 1.94 19.31
N ALA A 96 3.18 3.18 19.62
CA ALA A 96 1.83 3.55 20.03
C ALA A 96 0.79 3.18 18.96
N GLU A 97 -0.45 2.99 19.38
CA GLU A 97 -1.61 2.69 18.54
C GLU A 97 -1.57 1.32 17.82
N ARG A 98 -0.54 0.49 18.09
CA ARG A 98 -0.53 -0.90 17.63
C ARG A 98 -1.41 -1.77 18.50
N PRO A 99 -2.12 -2.73 17.91
CA PRO A 99 -3.00 -3.63 18.65
C PRO A 99 -2.19 -4.62 19.52
N PHE A 100 -2.78 -4.96 20.65
CA PHE A 100 -2.32 -6.05 21.49
C PHE A 100 -3.49 -6.91 21.97
N THR A 101 -3.18 -8.15 22.30
CA THR A 101 -4.07 -9.06 23.03
C THR A 101 -3.33 -9.57 24.25
N LEU A 102 -3.93 -9.42 25.43
CA LEU A 102 -3.44 -9.93 26.70
C LEU A 102 -4.43 -10.94 27.24
N THR A 103 -3.98 -12.14 27.50
CA THR A 103 -4.76 -13.19 28.15
C THR A 103 -4.17 -13.42 29.54
N ARG A 104 -5.00 -13.30 30.59
CA ARG A 104 -4.62 -13.61 31.95
C ARG A 104 -5.56 -14.64 32.56
N SER A 105 -5.05 -15.43 33.50
CA SER A 105 -5.88 -16.30 34.34
C SER A 105 -6.72 -15.47 35.32
N LEU A 106 -7.75 -16.06 35.89
CA LEU A 106 -8.64 -15.39 36.86
C LEU A 106 -7.90 -14.93 38.14
N ASP A 107 -6.79 -15.59 38.51
CA ASP A 107 -5.87 -15.23 39.58
C ASP A 107 -4.79 -14.22 39.16
N GLY A 108 -4.87 -13.68 37.95
CA GLY A 108 -4.08 -12.55 37.47
C GLY A 108 -2.74 -12.91 36.82
N PHE A 109 -2.44 -14.19 36.57
CA PHE A 109 -1.21 -14.57 35.88
C PHE A 109 -1.29 -14.37 34.38
N LEU A 110 -0.21 -13.87 33.77
CA LEU A 110 -0.10 -13.77 32.32
C LEU A 110 -0.08 -15.15 31.67
N ARG A 111 -1.07 -15.44 30.85
CA ARG A 111 -1.15 -16.65 30.00
C ARG A 111 -0.59 -16.43 28.63
N ALA A 112 -0.87 -15.27 28.04
CA ALA A 112 -0.34 -14.87 26.75
C ALA A 112 -0.38 -13.35 26.60
N PHE A 113 0.63 -12.80 25.97
CA PHE A 113 0.59 -11.44 25.43
C PHE A 113 1.04 -11.48 23.98
N HIS A 114 0.24 -10.91 23.10
CA HIS A 114 0.48 -10.84 21.68
C HIS A 114 0.47 -9.37 21.26
N TYR A 115 1.51 -8.92 20.58
CA TYR A 115 1.66 -7.56 20.12
C TYR A 115 2.25 -7.53 18.70
N GLU A 116 1.63 -6.80 17.77
CA GLU A 116 2.13 -6.64 16.41
C GLU A 116 3.31 -5.68 16.37
N VAL A 117 4.52 -6.22 16.22
CA VAL A 117 5.77 -5.42 16.13
C VAL A 117 5.80 -4.62 14.83
N ASP A 118 5.58 -5.29 13.72
CA ASP A 118 5.48 -4.72 12.37
C ASP A 118 4.52 -5.57 11.50
N ALA A 119 4.54 -5.36 10.19
CA ALA A 119 3.68 -6.11 9.28
C ALA A 119 4.04 -7.61 9.23
N ASP A 120 5.31 -7.95 9.47
CA ASP A 120 5.86 -9.29 9.28
C ASP A 120 6.11 -10.04 10.59
N HIS A 121 6.07 -9.35 11.75
CA HIS A 121 6.46 -9.92 13.04
C HIS A 121 5.50 -9.54 14.16
N TYR A 122 5.30 -10.47 15.06
CA TYR A 122 4.63 -10.23 16.33
C TYR A 122 5.48 -10.69 17.52
N LEU A 123 5.30 -10.02 18.64
CA LEU A 123 5.86 -10.42 19.93
C LEU A 123 4.86 -11.33 20.63
N ARG A 124 5.31 -12.49 21.04
CA ARG A 124 4.57 -13.41 21.92
C ARG A 124 5.28 -13.49 23.27
N VAL A 125 4.52 -13.30 24.34
CA VAL A 125 5.00 -13.54 25.72
C VAL A 125 4.04 -14.51 26.39
N GLY A 126 4.57 -15.47 27.10
CA GLY A 126 3.76 -16.43 27.85
C GLY A 126 4.61 -17.40 28.65
N PRO A 127 3.97 -18.29 29.43
CA PRO A 127 4.66 -19.32 30.16
C PRO A 127 5.51 -20.23 29.28
N ILE A 128 6.70 -20.60 29.73
CA ILE A 128 7.57 -21.57 29.08
C ILE A 128 6.88 -22.95 29.02
N SER A 129 6.15 -23.29 30.09
CA SER A 129 5.38 -24.52 30.21
C SER A 129 4.08 -24.26 30.96
N PRO A 130 3.00 -24.98 30.67
CA PRO A 130 1.79 -24.97 31.51
C PRO A 130 2.04 -25.35 32.96
N ALA A 131 3.07 -26.16 33.23
CA ALA A 131 3.46 -26.56 34.59
C ALA A 131 4.22 -25.47 35.34
N THR A 132 4.78 -24.49 34.65
CA THR A 132 5.54 -23.37 35.24
C THR A 132 4.94 -22.02 34.81
N PRO A 133 3.71 -21.67 35.26
CA PRO A 133 3.00 -20.49 34.80
C PRO A 133 3.68 -19.16 35.15
N HIS A 134 4.63 -19.16 36.05
CA HIS A 134 5.42 -17.99 36.48
C HIS A 134 6.67 -17.76 35.63
N GLU A 135 7.17 -18.80 34.96
CA GLU A 135 8.36 -18.72 34.10
C GLU A 135 7.95 -18.24 32.69
N LEU A 136 8.13 -16.96 32.43
CA LEU A 136 7.77 -16.36 31.16
C LEU A 136 8.92 -16.42 30.15
N ALA A 137 8.56 -16.60 28.87
CA ALA A 137 9.43 -16.38 27.74
C ALA A 137 8.80 -15.33 26.81
N ALA A 138 9.66 -14.56 26.14
CA ALA A 138 9.26 -13.65 25.10
C ALA A 138 10.00 -14.00 23.80
N GLU A 139 9.29 -13.97 22.70
CA GLU A 139 9.83 -14.30 21.38
C GLU A 139 9.22 -13.39 20.32
N VAL A 140 10.05 -12.85 19.44
CA VAL A 140 9.59 -12.16 18.23
C VAL A 140 9.49 -13.18 17.11
N ILE A 141 8.27 -13.42 16.64
CA ILE A 141 7.94 -14.48 15.70
C ILE A 141 7.55 -13.83 14.37
N ALA A 142 8.10 -14.35 13.27
CA ALA A 142 7.67 -13.96 11.94
C ALA A 142 6.33 -14.64 11.61
N TYR A 143 5.37 -13.87 11.07
CA TYR A 143 4.15 -14.44 10.51
C TYR A 143 4.49 -15.37 9.36
N LYS A 144 3.83 -16.52 9.32
CA LYS A 144 3.85 -17.35 8.12
C LYS A 144 3.19 -16.57 7.00
N ARG A 145 3.85 -16.52 5.85
CA ARG A 145 3.39 -15.78 4.68
C ARG A 145 3.35 -16.69 3.46
N GLU A 146 2.34 -16.48 2.64
CA GLU A 146 2.19 -17.06 1.33
C GLU A 146 2.36 -15.96 0.28
N GLU A 147 3.21 -16.21 -0.70
CA GLU A 147 3.47 -15.30 -1.80
C GLU A 147 2.92 -15.93 -3.09
N ALA A 148 2.01 -15.25 -3.74
CA ALA A 148 1.40 -15.71 -4.97
C ALA A 148 1.35 -14.60 -6.01
N LEU A 149 1.40 -14.96 -7.29
CA LEU A 149 1.05 -14.04 -8.37
C LEU A 149 -0.47 -13.94 -8.46
N ALA A 150 -0.98 -12.73 -8.42
CA ALA A 150 -2.40 -12.42 -8.53
C ALA A 150 -2.64 -11.42 -9.68
N VAL A 151 -3.86 -11.41 -10.19
CA VAL A 151 -4.29 -10.47 -11.24
C VAL A 151 -5.57 -9.79 -10.78
N ALA A 152 -5.56 -8.46 -10.76
CA ALA A 152 -6.74 -7.64 -10.55
C ALA A 152 -7.16 -6.95 -11.84
N THR A 153 -8.46 -6.80 -12.05
CA THR A 153 -9.05 -6.06 -13.17
C THR A 153 -10.12 -5.13 -12.65
N GLY A 154 -10.15 -3.92 -13.15
CA GLY A 154 -11.15 -2.94 -12.75
C GLY A 154 -11.51 -2.00 -13.91
N ARG A 155 -12.61 -1.30 -13.74
CA ARG A 155 -13.12 -0.33 -14.71
C ARG A 155 -13.52 0.95 -13.97
N ILE A 156 -13.28 2.07 -14.61
CA ILE A 156 -13.76 3.38 -14.16
C ILE A 156 -15.15 3.59 -14.72
N ASP A 157 -16.12 3.80 -13.86
CA ASP A 157 -17.51 4.09 -14.24
C ASP A 157 -18.19 4.97 -13.17
N LYS A 158 -19.52 5.07 -13.21
CA LYS A 158 -20.29 5.91 -12.28
C LYS A 158 -20.25 5.39 -10.84
N ASP A 159 -20.08 4.08 -10.65
CA ASP A 159 -20.08 3.42 -9.33
C ASP A 159 -18.65 3.29 -8.77
N THR A 160 -17.65 3.36 -9.64
CA THR A 160 -16.21 3.34 -9.33
C THR A 160 -15.48 4.48 -10.07
N PRO A 161 -15.74 5.77 -9.71
CA PRO A 161 -15.25 6.92 -10.45
C PRO A 161 -13.76 7.20 -10.34
N SER A 162 -13.05 6.50 -9.44
CA SER A 162 -11.61 6.64 -9.25
C SER A 162 -10.88 5.30 -9.34
N LEU A 163 -9.56 5.36 -9.55
CA LEU A 163 -8.71 4.17 -9.51
C LEU A 163 -8.78 3.45 -8.15
N PHE A 164 -8.93 4.20 -7.05
CA PHE A 164 -9.04 3.64 -5.69
C PHE A 164 -10.29 2.78 -5.55
N GLU A 165 -11.46 3.34 -5.91
CA GLU A 165 -12.74 2.64 -5.82
C GLU A 165 -12.81 1.44 -6.78
N ALA A 166 -12.26 1.58 -7.99
CA ALA A 166 -12.19 0.48 -8.96
C ALA A 166 -11.26 -0.66 -8.47
N MET A 167 -10.18 -0.35 -7.75
CA MET A 167 -9.29 -1.34 -7.16
C MET A 167 -9.93 -2.03 -5.96
N GLU A 168 -10.62 -1.27 -5.10
CA GLU A 168 -11.37 -1.81 -3.98
C GLU A 168 -12.50 -2.74 -4.45
N ALA A 169 -13.23 -2.34 -5.50
CA ALA A 169 -14.24 -3.18 -6.13
C ALA A 169 -13.64 -4.47 -6.74
N ALA A 170 -12.37 -4.45 -7.14
CA ALA A 170 -11.62 -5.64 -7.56
C ALA A 170 -11.15 -6.52 -6.39
N GLY A 171 -11.44 -6.14 -5.13
CA GLY A 171 -11.08 -6.88 -3.93
C GLY A 171 -9.64 -6.67 -3.43
N GLU A 172 -8.99 -5.60 -3.89
CA GLU A 172 -7.61 -5.28 -3.51
C GLU A 172 -7.53 -3.95 -2.73
N ALA A 173 -6.50 -3.81 -1.90
CA ALA A 173 -6.36 -2.62 -1.07
C ALA A 173 -5.81 -1.42 -1.85
N THR A 174 -6.05 -0.23 -1.30
CA THR A 174 -5.65 1.08 -1.84
C THR A 174 -4.17 1.17 -2.19
N ASP A 175 -3.29 0.46 -1.46
CA ASP A 175 -1.84 0.47 -1.70
C ASP A 175 -1.49 0.03 -3.12
N LEU A 176 -2.19 -0.96 -3.68
CA LEU A 176 -1.97 -1.41 -5.06
C LEU A 176 -2.38 -0.33 -6.08
N SER A 177 -3.39 0.48 -5.77
CA SER A 177 -3.78 1.62 -6.62
C SER A 177 -2.67 2.66 -6.70
N VAL A 178 -2.01 2.95 -5.57
CA VAL A 178 -0.88 3.88 -5.51
C VAL A 178 0.29 3.38 -6.35
N GLU A 179 0.61 2.09 -6.23
CA GLU A 179 1.68 1.47 -7.02
C GLU A 179 1.34 1.47 -8.53
N LEU A 180 0.11 1.12 -8.91
CA LEU A 180 -0.33 1.16 -10.31
C LEU A 180 -0.31 2.58 -10.88
N ALA A 181 -0.79 3.56 -10.12
CA ALA A 181 -0.71 4.97 -10.51
C ALA A 181 0.75 5.43 -10.68
N ALA A 182 1.67 4.98 -9.82
CA ALA A 182 3.08 5.30 -9.93
C ALA A 182 3.70 4.72 -11.22
N VAL A 183 3.33 3.49 -11.61
CA VAL A 183 3.77 2.85 -12.87
C VAL A 183 3.43 3.71 -14.09
N PHE A 184 2.19 4.21 -14.19
CA PHE A 184 1.72 4.98 -15.33
C PHE A 184 1.78 6.50 -15.13
N SER A 185 2.35 7.01 -14.04
CA SER A 185 2.39 8.45 -13.72
C SER A 185 3.08 9.31 -14.79
N GLY A 186 3.92 8.70 -15.62
CA GLY A 186 4.52 9.31 -16.80
C GLY A 186 3.52 9.53 -17.94
N GLU A 187 2.50 8.72 -18.08
CA GLU A 187 1.57 8.65 -19.20
C GLU A 187 0.18 9.21 -18.86
N ILE A 188 -0.32 9.00 -17.62
CA ILE A 188 -1.67 9.36 -17.17
C ILE A 188 -1.60 10.29 -15.98
N ASP A 189 -2.44 11.33 -15.98
CA ASP A 189 -2.77 12.11 -14.79
C ASP A 189 -4.04 11.53 -14.14
N PHE A 190 -3.87 10.63 -13.19
CA PHE A 190 -4.98 9.92 -12.54
C PHE A 190 -5.97 10.82 -11.80
N ASN A 191 -5.63 12.09 -11.56
CA ASN A 191 -6.54 13.05 -10.93
C ASN A 191 -7.41 13.80 -11.94
N ARG A 192 -7.06 13.80 -13.24
CA ARG A 192 -7.69 14.64 -14.25
C ARG A 192 -8.09 13.95 -15.54
N GLU A 193 -7.40 12.86 -15.87
CA GLU A 193 -7.53 12.23 -17.18
C GLU A 193 -8.33 10.92 -17.13
N LEU A 194 -8.78 10.48 -15.92
CA LEU A 194 -9.64 9.31 -15.80
C LEU A 194 -11.06 9.64 -16.28
N GLN A 195 -11.61 8.74 -17.07
CA GLN A 195 -12.95 8.87 -17.66
C GLN A 195 -13.75 7.57 -17.50
N PRO A 196 -15.10 7.66 -17.43
CA PRO A 196 -15.94 6.47 -17.50
C PRO A 196 -15.64 5.68 -18.77
N GLY A 197 -15.36 4.40 -18.62
CA GLY A 197 -14.93 3.52 -19.70
C GLY A 197 -13.47 3.10 -19.63
N ASP A 198 -12.62 3.86 -18.93
CA ASP A 198 -11.25 3.46 -18.65
C ASP A 198 -11.21 2.16 -17.85
N SER A 199 -10.15 1.40 -18.04
CA SER A 199 -10.02 0.10 -17.37
C SER A 199 -8.56 -0.27 -17.16
N PHE A 200 -8.32 -1.14 -16.18
CA PHE A 200 -7.00 -1.68 -15.92
C PHE A 200 -7.02 -3.19 -15.76
N ARG A 201 -5.86 -3.78 -15.99
CA ARG A 201 -5.50 -5.14 -15.60
C ARG A 201 -4.07 -5.10 -15.06
N VAL A 202 -3.86 -5.66 -13.89
CA VAL A 202 -2.55 -5.63 -13.21
C VAL A 202 -2.22 -7.00 -12.65
N ALA A 203 -1.02 -7.50 -12.98
CA ALA A 203 -0.44 -8.73 -12.43
C ALA A 203 0.64 -8.34 -11.42
N PHE A 204 0.52 -8.81 -10.20
CA PHE A 204 1.35 -8.41 -9.08
C PHE A 204 1.62 -9.56 -8.11
N GLN A 205 2.63 -9.42 -7.29
CA GLN A 205 2.91 -10.32 -6.19
C GLN A 205 2.03 -9.94 -4.99
N LYS A 206 1.20 -10.88 -4.54
CA LYS A 206 0.35 -10.75 -3.35
C LYS A 206 0.96 -11.55 -2.20
N ILE A 207 1.11 -10.92 -1.06
CA ILE A 207 1.68 -11.50 0.14
C ILE A 207 0.57 -11.56 1.19
N THR A 208 0.11 -12.76 1.49
CA THR A 208 -0.93 -13.01 2.51
C THR A 208 -0.27 -13.62 3.74
N ARG A 209 -0.55 -13.06 4.91
CA ARG A 209 -0.01 -13.57 6.19
C ARG A 209 -1.06 -14.36 6.94
N GLU A 210 -0.63 -15.25 7.83
CA GLU A 210 -1.52 -16.09 8.64
C GLU A 210 -2.51 -15.31 9.53
N ASN A 211 -2.20 -14.03 9.84
CA ASN A 211 -3.13 -13.13 10.55
C ASN A 211 -4.17 -12.49 9.63
N GLY A 212 -4.23 -12.86 8.35
CA GLY A 212 -5.15 -12.33 7.35
C GLY A 212 -4.71 -11.01 6.71
N THR A 213 -3.60 -10.41 7.14
CA THR A 213 -3.11 -9.18 6.53
C THR A 213 -2.54 -9.44 5.15
N VAL A 214 -2.80 -8.52 4.23
CA VAL A 214 -2.32 -8.56 2.84
C VAL A 214 -1.37 -7.40 2.62
N SER A 215 -0.33 -7.64 1.85
CA SER A 215 0.54 -6.60 1.28
C SER A 215 0.93 -6.97 -0.14
N TYR A 216 1.46 -6.00 -0.86
CA TYR A 216 1.79 -6.16 -2.26
C TYR A 216 3.28 -6.08 -2.47
N GLY A 217 3.81 -7.03 -3.25
CA GLY A 217 5.14 -6.95 -3.82
C GLY A 217 5.10 -6.22 -5.17
N ALA A 218 6.10 -6.45 -5.99
CA ALA A 218 6.22 -5.75 -7.26
C ALA A 218 5.08 -6.10 -8.23
N ILE A 219 4.56 -5.09 -8.92
CA ILE A 219 3.76 -5.29 -10.14
C ILE A 219 4.69 -5.90 -11.20
N GLN A 220 4.29 -7.01 -11.81
CA GLN A 220 5.07 -7.70 -12.86
C GLN A 220 4.70 -7.17 -14.24
N ALA A 221 3.41 -6.98 -14.47
CA ALA A 221 2.88 -6.36 -15.67
C ALA A 221 1.58 -5.62 -15.36
N ALA A 222 1.30 -4.59 -16.14
CA ALA A 222 0.02 -3.90 -16.07
C ALA A 222 -0.41 -3.42 -17.47
N GLU A 223 -1.71 -3.35 -17.66
CA GLU A 223 -2.36 -2.75 -18.81
C GLU A 223 -3.33 -1.70 -18.28
N PHE A 224 -3.37 -0.54 -18.93
CA PHE A 224 -4.33 0.51 -18.66
C PHE A 224 -4.91 1.03 -19.98
N SER A 225 -6.22 1.01 -20.10
CA SER A 225 -6.94 1.67 -21.18
C SER A 225 -7.44 3.02 -20.69
N ASN A 226 -6.95 4.11 -21.27
CA ASN A 226 -7.33 5.48 -20.93
C ASN A 226 -7.70 6.23 -22.19
N ASP A 227 -8.93 6.71 -22.27
CA ASP A 227 -9.49 7.40 -23.43
C ASP A 227 -9.24 6.64 -24.76
N GLY A 228 -9.46 5.31 -24.74
CA GLY A 228 -9.23 4.42 -25.88
C GLY A 228 -7.74 4.11 -26.16
N ARG A 229 -6.79 4.74 -25.49
CA ARG A 229 -5.36 4.42 -25.57
C ARG A 229 -5.04 3.23 -24.68
N ARG A 230 -4.47 2.18 -25.26
CA ARG A 230 -3.92 1.05 -24.50
C ARG A 230 -2.47 1.34 -24.12
N LEU A 231 -2.19 1.32 -22.84
CA LEU A 231 -0.86 1.46 -22.24
C LEU A 231 -0.48 0.15 -21.59
N GLU A 232 0.75 -0.30 -21.82
CA GLU A 232 1.28 -1.53 -21.25
C GLU A 232 2.54 -1.21 -20.45
N ALA A 233 2.73 -1.90 -19.33
CA ALA A 233 3.87 -1.77 -18.45
C ALA A 233 4.41 -3.15 -18.10
N PHE A 234 5.70 -3.34 -18.29
CA PHE A 234 6.41 -4.57 -17.94
C PHE A 234 7.57 -4.25 -17.03
N ARG A 235 7.64 -4.94 -15.91
CA ARG A 235 8.76 -4.81 -14.98
C ARG A 235 9.99 -5.50 -15.53
N PHE A 236 11.13 -4.80 -15.46
CA PHE A 236 12.42 -5.38 -15.80
C PHE A 236 13.49 -4.92 -14.82
N VAL A 237 14.39 -5.83 -14.44
CA VAL A 237 15.53 -5.54 -13.57
C VAL A 237 16.78 -5.53 -14.41
N LEU A 238 17.43 -4.38 -14.46
CA LEU A 238 18.71 -4.22 -15.17
C LEU A 238 19.83 -4.96 -14.43
N PRO A 239 20.96 -5.26 -15.10
CA PRO A 239 22.11 -5.95 -14.48
C PRO A 239 22.72 -5.21 -13.27
N ASP A 240 22.50 -3.90 -13.17
CA ASP A 240 22.93 -3.09 -12.02
C ASP A 240 21.96 -3.18 -10.81
N GLY A 241 20.95 -4.05 -10.91
CA GLY A 241 19.94 -4.28 -9.88
C GLY A 241 18.78 -3.28 -9.89
N LYS A 242 18.79 -2.26 -10.76
CA LYS A 242 17.69 -1.29 -10.84
C LYS A 242 16.48 -1.87 -11.55
N ALA A 243 15.34 -1.89 -10.88
CA ALA A 243 14.07 -2.23 -11.48
C ALA A 243 13.41 -1.00 -12.12
N GLY A 244 12.76 -1.21 -13.25
CA GLY A 244 11.98 -0.19 -13.94
C GLY A 244 10.77 -0.79 -14.63
N TYR A 245 9.87 0.09 -15.08
CA TYR A 245 8.72 -0.28 -15.91
C TYR A 245 8.91 0.27 -17.31
N TYR A 246 8.67 -0.58 -18.29
CA TYR A 246 8.92 -0.30 -19.70
C TYR A 246 7.72 -0.72 -20.53
N ASP A 247 7.49 -0.03 -21.66
CA ASP A 247 6.49 -0.46 -22.64
C ASP A 247 6.97 -1.71 -23.42
N ALA A 248 6.12 -2.24 -24.29
CA ALA A 248 6.44 -3.42 -25.10
C ALA A 248 7.69 -3.25 -25.98
N ASN A 249 8.10 -2.02 -26.28
CA ASN A 249 9.28 -1.68 -27.09
C ASN A 249 10.52 -1.36 -26.24
N GLY A 250 10.46 -1.55 -24.92
CA GLY A 250 11.56 -1.25 -23.99
C GLY A 250 11.77 0.24 -23.72
N ARG A 251 10.78 1.11 -24.04
CA ARG A 251 10.81 2.52 -23.65
C ARG A 251 10.39 2.64 -22.20
N SER A 252 11.14 3.40 -21.39
CA SER A 252 10.80 3.62 -19.99
C SER A 252 9.48 4.39 -19.85
N LEU A 253 8.58 3.90 -18.99
CA LEU A 253 7.36 4.61 -18.60
C LEU A 253 7.62 5.68 -17.54
N LYS A 254 8.78 5.66 -16.91
CA LYS A 254 9.22 6.71 -15.99
C LYS A 254 9.62 7.93 -16.80
N ARG A 255 9.03 9.08 -16.49
CA ARG A 255 9.49 10.34 -17.09
C ARG A 255 10.87 10.70 -16.55
N PHE A 256 11.68 11.33 -17.40
CA PHE A 256 12.98 11.86 -17.02
C PHE A 256 12.85 12.86 -15.85
N PHE A 257 11.78 13.67 -15.84
CA PHE A 257 11.42 14.54 -14.73
C PHE A 257 10.02 14.27 -14.20
N LEU A 258 9.83 14.39 -12.87
CA LEU A 258 8.50 14.50 -12.27
C LEU A 258 7.78 15.75 -12.81
N LYS A 259 6.46 15.70 -12.93
CA LYS A 259 5.64 16.85 -13.35
C LYS A 259 5.80 18.05 -12.40
N SER A 260 6.04 17.80 -11.11
CA SER A 260 6.24 18.81 -10.05
C SER A 260 7.27 18.32 -9.04
N PRO A 261 8.05 19.25 -8.43
CA PRO A 261 8.91 18.94 -7.28
C PRO A 261 8.15 18.78 -5.95
N LEU A 262 6.81 18.91 -5.95
CA LEU A 262 5.96 18.73 -4.79
C LEU A 262 5.13 17.45 -4.95
N LYS A 263 4.92 16.70 -3.85
CA LYS A 263 4.16 15.43 -3.85
C LYS A 263 2.64 15.60 -4.01
N PHE A 264 2.18 16.82 -4.24
CA PHE A 264 0.80 17.16 -4.55
C PHE A 264 0.78 18.10 -5.74
N GLU A 265 -0.39 18.34 -6.32
CA GLU A 265 -0.53 19.29 -7.40
C GLU A 265 -0.61 20.72 -6.86
N PRO A 266 0.47 21.53 -7.02
CA PRO A 266 0.49 22.87 -6.48
C PRO A 266 -0.17 23.86 -7.42
N ARG A 267 -0.82 24.87 -6.84
CA ARG A 267 -1.26 26.03 -7.60
C ARG A 267 -0.03 26.85 -8.03
N ILE A 268 0.10 27.16 -9.34
CA ILE A 268 1.13 28.04 -9.85
C ILE A 268 0.72 29.47 -9.54
N THR A 269 1.55 30.19 -8.78
CA THR A 269 1.37 31.61 -8.42
C THR A 269 2.11 32.54 -9.34
N SER A 270 3.23 32.11 -9.91
CA SER A 270 3.98 32.88 -10.89
C SER A 270 4.64 31.97 -11.92
N ARG A 271 4.53 32.34 -13.18
CA ARG A 271 5.12 31.61 -14.32
C ARG A 271 6.49 32.13 -14.68
N PHE A 272 7.25 31.30 -15.39
CA PHE A 272 8.51 31.70 -16.02
C PHE A 272 8.31 32.88 -17.00
N SER A 273 9.17 33.90 -16.89
CA SER A 273 9.16 35.05 -17.78
C SER A 273 10.52 35.72 -17.81
N TYR A 274 11.02 36.11 -18.96
CA TYR A 274 12.22 36.90 -19.07
C TYR A 274 12.01 38.37 -18.68
N SER A 275 10.77 38.89 -18.63
CA SER A 275 10.46 40.27 -18.27
C SER A 275 9.06 40.32 -17.64
N ARG A 276 8.99 40.40 -16.29
CA ARG A 276 7.74 40.64 -15.55
C ARG A 276 7.94 41.80 -14.55
N ARG A 277 6.84 42.44 -14.13
CA ARG A 277 6.88 43.42 -13.04
C ARG A 277 7.10 42.68 -11.72
N HIS A 278 8.20 42.98 -11.03
CA HIS A 278 8.52 42.36 -9.75
C HIS A 278 7.55 42.82 -8.66
N PRO A 279 6.87 41.93 -7.92
CA PRO A 279 5.80 42.33 -7.00
C PRO A 279 6.26 43.16 -5.81
N VAL A 280 7.54 43.05 -5.40
CA VAL A 280 8.13 43.79 -4.28
C VAL A 280 8.85 45.04 -4.77
N LEU A 281 9.70 44.90 -5.77
CA LEU A 281 10.58 45.96 -6.23
C LEU A 281 9.95 46.90 -7.24
N ASN A 282 8.76 46.58 -7.76
CA ASN A 282 8.00 47.31 -8.76
C ASN A 282 8.77 47.64 -10.06
N VAL A 283 9.85 46.94 -10.36
CA VAL A 283 10.67 47.06 -11.57
C VAL A 283 10.45 45.85 -12.48
N ARG A 284 10.76 45.99 -13.77
CA ARG A 284 10.79 44.86 -14.68
C ARG A 284 12.00 43.98 -14.37
N ARG A 285 11.77 42.76 -13.98
CA ARG A 285 12.80 41.76 -13.70
C ARG A 285 12.40 40.39 -14.27
N ALA A 286 13.39 39.63 -14.73
CA ALA A 286 13.16 38.25 -15.14
C ALA A 286 12.76 37.41 -13.93
N HIS A 287 11.79 36.51 -14.13
CA HIS A 287 11.47 35.40 -13.23
C HIS A 287 11.86 34.11 -13.94
N LEU A 288 13.02 33.57 -13.60
CA LEU A 288 13.66 32.44 -14.30
C LEU A 288 13.23 31.07 -13.70
N GLY A 289 12.02 31.02 -13.14
CA GLY A 289 11.45 29.86 -12.51
C GLY A 289 9.92 29.81 -12.57
N VAL A 290 9.37 28.91 -11.82
CA VAL A 290 7.92 28.77 -11.57
C VAL A 290 7.72 28.78 -10.07
N ASP A 291 6.86 29.66 -9.57
CA ASP A 291 6.48 29.71 -8.15
C ASP A 291 5.26 28.83 -7.91
N TYR A 292 5.41 27.89 -7.02
CA TYR A 292 4.36 27.00 -6.56
C TYR A 292 3.90 27.38 -5.16
N ALA A 293 2.61 27.68 -5.00
CA ALA A 293 2.00 27.87 -3.68
C ALA A 293 2.09 26.58 -2.88
N ALA A 294 2.68 26.63 -1.70
CA ALA A 294 2.76 25.50 -0.80
C ALA A 294 2.95 26.00 0.64
N PRO A 295 2.40 25.31 1.66
CA PRO A 295 2.61 25.65 3.06
C PRO A 295 4.07 25.45 3.47
N VAL A 296 4.51 26.23 4.47
CA VAL A 296 5.83 26.03 5.09
C VAL A 296 5.93 24.57 5.59
N GLY A 297 7.08 23.94 5.34
CA GLY A 297 7.34 22.57 5.75
C GLY A 297 6.89 21.50 4.76
N ALA A 298 6.14 21.86 3.69
CA ALA A 298 5.77 20.90 2.64
C ALA A 298 7.03 20.26 2.03
N PRO A 299 7.04 18.94 1.80
CA PRO A 299 8.21 18.23 1.28
C PRO A 299 8.49 18.62 -0.17
N VAL A 300 9.76 18.94 -0.45
CA VAL A 300 10.29 19.20 -1.79
C VAL A 300 11.18 18.04 -2.20
N VAL A 301 10.92 17.48 -3.39
CA VAL A 301 11.61 16.28 -3.88
C VAL A 301 12.42 16.55 -5.14
N ALA A 302 13.47 15.76 -5.35
CA ALA A 302 14.27 15.79 -6.57
C ALA A 302 13.39 15.39 -7.77
N VAL A 303 13.33 16.22 -8.78
CA VAL A 303 12.51 15.95 -9.99
C VAL A 303 13.08 14.85 -10.87
N SER A 304 14.35 14.51 -10.75
CA SER A 304 15.04 13.44 -11.47
C SER A 304 16.26 12.95 -10.68
N ASN A 305 16.82 11.81 -11.10
CA ASN A 305 18.08 11.31 -10.57
C ASN A 305 19.20 12.35 -10.82
N GLY A 306 20.11 12.50 -9.86
CA GLY A 306 21.21 13.45 -10.04
C GLY A 306 22.18 13.53 -8.88
N THR A 307 23.06 14.53 -8.94
CA THR A 307 24.03 14.83 -7.88
C THR A 307 23.82 16.26 -7.41
N VAL A 308 23.74 16.44 -6.11
CA VAL A 308 23.59 17.75 -5.49
C VAL A 308 24.84 18.60 -5.74
N THR A 309 24.67 19.74 -6.40
CA THR A 309 25.77 20.70 -6.70
C THR A 309 25.83 21.86 -5.73
N ARG A 310 24.68 22.24 -5.13
CA ARG A 310 24.57 23.28 -4.11
C ARG A 310 23.55 22.88 -3.07
N ALA A 311 23.83 23.20 -1.80
CA ALA A 311 22.94 22.98 -0.67
C ALA A 311 23.31 23.97 0.45
N GLY A 312 22.39 24.90 0.79
CA GLY A 312 22.64 25.91 1.83
C GLY A 312 22.01 27.26 1.54
N PHE A 313 22.43 28.31 2.25
CA PHE A 313 21.92 29.67 2.12
C PHE A 313 22.69 30.45 1.03
N SER A 314 21.99 31.21 0.19
CA SER A 314 22.57 31.95 -0.93
C SER A 314 21.78 33.25 -1.23
N GLY A 315 22.06 34.32 -0.46
CA GLY A 315 21.52 35.66 -0.69
C GLY A 315 19.98 35.69 -0.94
N ASP A 316 19.56 36.32 -2.03
CA ASP A 316 18.17 36.49 -2.44
C ASP A 316 17.43 35.15 -2.59
N ALA A 317 18.13 34.08 -3.00
CA ALA A 317 17.53 32.74 -3.16
C ALA A 317 17.19 32.08 -1.82
N GLY A 318 17.67 32.63 -0.70
CA GLY A 318 17.48 32.00 0.61
C GLY A 318 18.18 30.64 0.72
N ARG A 319 17.60 29.70 1.45
CA ARG A 319 18.08 28.33 1.44
C ARG A 319 17.67 27.68 0.12
N LEU A 320 18.66 27.11 -0.54
CA LEU A 320 18.44 26.44 -1.83
C LEU A 320 19.16 25.10 -1.91
N VAL A 321 18.62 24.24 -2.78
CA VAL A 321 19.29 23.05 -3.29
C VAL A 321 19.38 23.16 -4.81
N ALA A 322 20.50 22.76 -5.39
CA ALA A 322 20.66 22.56 -6.83
C ALA A 322 21.11 21.11 -7.09
N VAL A 323 20.49 20.47 -8.06
CA VAL A 323 20.77 19.08 -8.45
C VAL A 323 21.09 19.04 -9.94
N ARG A 324 22.26 18.52 -10.27
CA ARG A 324 22.68 18.27 -11.66
C ARG A 324 22.21 16.92 -12.08
N HIS A 325 21.50 16.88 -13.20
CA HIS A 325 20.94 15.68 -13.82
C HIS A 325 21.72 15.29 -15.08
N ALA A 326 21.38 14.18 -15.69
CA ALA A 326 21.86 13.81 -17.01
C ALA A 326 21.42 14.81 -18.08
N SER A 327 21.98 14.70 -19.29
CA SER A 327 21.62 15.49 -20.47
C SER A 327 21.74 17.02 -20.28
N GLY A 328 22.66 17.47 -19.41
CA GLY A 328 22.97 18.89 -19.19
C GLY A 328 21.92 19.67 -18.39
N TYR A 329 21.01 19.01 -17.70
CA TYR A 329 20.00 19.65 -16.88
C TYR A 329 20.48 19.89 -15.44
N GLU A 330 20.02 21.01 -14.85
CA GLU A 330 20.16 21.33 -13.44
C GLU A 330 18.86 21.90 -12.90
N SER A 331 18.30 21.29 -11.87
CA SER A 331 17.13 21.81 -11.15
C SER A 331 17.56 22.57 -9.90
N LEU A 332 16.84 23.66 -9.59
CA LEU A 332 17.09 24.48 -8.42
C LEU A 332 15.78 24.66 -7.64
N TYR A 333 15.85 24.52 -6.33
CA TYR A 333 14.75 24.61 -5.37
C TYR A 333 15.07 25.69 -4.36
N LEU A 334 14.36 26.84 -4.42
CA LEU A 334 14.69 28.06 -3.68
C LEU A 334 13.69 28.31 -2.55
N HIS A 335 14.05 29.28 -1.68
CA HIS A 335 13.26 29.78 -0.54
C HIS A 335 12.91 28.71 0.50
N LEU A 336 13.71 27.64 0.61
CA LEU A 336 13.46 26.50 1.51
C LEU A 336 13.51 26.93 2.98
N SER A 337 12.71 26.27 3.82
CA SER A 337 12.80 26.36 5.29
C SER A 337 13.91 25.47 5.85
N SER A 338 14.16 24.33 5.20
CA SER A 338 15.25 23.42 5.56
C SER A 338 15.78 22.69 4.32
N VAL A 339 17.08 22.35 4.39
CA VAL A 339 17.79 21.54 3.38
C VAL A 339 17.98 20.14 3.95
N GLY A 340 17.61 19.12 3.18
CA GLY A 340 17.66 17.71 3.58
C GLY A 340 18.83 16.92 2.99
N VAL A 341 19.70 17.57 2.19
CA VAL A 341 20.77 16.92 1.44
C VAL A 341 22.07 17.73 1.54
N ARG A 342 23.20 17.12 1.16
CA ARG A 342 24.54 17.77 1.15
C ARG A 342 25.13 17.78 -0.26
N VAL A 343 26.02 18.71 -0.52
CA VAL A 343 26.78 18.78 -1.78
C VAL A 343 27.55 17.48 -2.02
N GLY A 344 27.53 17.01 -3.26
CA GLY A 344 28.10 15.73 -3.68
C GLY A 344 27.20 14.50 -3.45
N GLN A 345 26.10 14.64 -2.72
CA GLN A 345 25.16 13.54 -2.49
C GLN A 345 24.45 13.18 -3.79
N ARG A 346 24.36 11.87 -4.09
CA ARG A 346 23.49 11.34 -5.13
C ARG A 346 22.05 11.28 -4.61
N VAL A 347 21.12 11.70 -5.44
CA VAL A 347 19.68 11.63 -5.16
C VAL A 347 18.96 10.93 -6.31
N SER A 348 17.96 10.14 -5.96
CA SER A 348 17.02 9.54 -6.90
C SER A 348 15.83 10.45 -7.13
N GLN A 349 15.13 10.27 -8.24
CA GLN A 349 13.86 10.96 -8.49
C GLN A 349 12.86 10.63 -7.37
N GLY A 350 12.28 11.68 -6.76
CA GLY A 350 11.36 11.54 -5.63
C GLY A 350 12.01 11.63 -4.24
N ASP A 351 13.34 11.61 -4.14
CA ASP A 351 14.04 11.79 -2.86
C ASP A 351 13.79 13.18 -2.28
N LEU A 352 13.62 13.27 -0.95
CA LEU A 352 13.45 14.52 -0.24
C LEU A 352 14.75 15.35 -0.32
N VAL A 353 14.67 16.54 -0.89
CA VAL A 353 15.82 17.48 -0.97
C VAL A 353 15.70 18.65 0.01
N GLY A 354 14.49 18.97 0.47
CA GLY A 354 14.25 20.05 1.42
C GLY A 354 12.78 20.23 1.73
N ARG A 355 12.45 21.32 2.39
CA ARG A 355 11.06 21.69 2.72
C ARG A 355 10.79 23.12 2.32
N VAL A 356 9.58 23.39 1.83
CA VAL A 356 9.10 24.73 1.46
C VAL A 356 9.24 25.71 2.61
N GLY A 357 9.59 26.94 2.29
CA GLY A 357 9.73 28.02 3.25
C GLY A 357 9.41 29.40 2.65
N SER A 358 10.08 30.42 3.19
CA SER A 358 10.00 31.80 2.75
C SER A 358 11.34 32.51 3.07
N SER A 359 12.47 31.79 2.91
CA SER A 359 13.80 32.35 3.20
C SER A 359 14.33 33.19 2.03
N GLY A 360 15.20 34.18 2.32
CA GLY A 360 15.72 35.09 1.30
C GLY A 360 14.69 36.12 0.84
N LEU A 361 14.77 36.56 -0.43
CA LEU A 361 13.86 37.58 -1.00
C LEU A 361 12.54 36.90 -1.43
N SER A 362 11.64 36.72 -0.49
CA SER A 362 10.35 36.08 -0.67
C SER A 362 9.22 36.91 -0.05
N THR A 363 8.05 36.93 -0.70
CA THR A 363 6.84 37.62 -0.21
C THR A 363 5.96 36.79 0.67
N GLY A 364 6.23 35.49 0.79
CA GLY A 364 5.45 34.55 1.56
C GLY A 364 5.78 33.08 1.21
N PRO A 365 5.17 32.11 1.87
CA PRO A 365 5.46 30.70 1.67
C PRO A 365 5.21 30.25 0.23
N HIS A 366 6.26 29.81 -0.46
CA HIS A 366 6.20 29.21 -1.81
C HIS A 366 7.50 28.48 -2.13
N LEU A 367 7.48 27.70 -3.20
CA LEU A 367 8.67 27.12 -3.82
C LEU A 367 8.93 27.82 -5.14
N ASP A 368 10.06 28.52 -5.29
CA ASP A 368 10.59 28.96 -6.60
C ASP A 368 11.41 27.79 -7.16
N TYR A 369 10.85 27.16 -8.19
CA TYR A 369 11.46 26.04 -8.89
C TYR A 369 12.04 26.51 -10.23
N ARG A 370 13.33 26.27 -10.43
CA ARG A 370 14.03 26.68 -11.67
C ARG A 370 14.67 25.48 -12.35
N LEU A 371 14.77 25.55 -13.66
CA LEU A 371 15.43 24.56 -14.49
C LEU A 371 16.44 25.24 -15.41
N ARG A 372 17.64 24.67 -15.49
CA ARG A 372 18.66 25.04 -16.48
C ARG A 372 18.91 23.88 -17.43
N LYS A 373 19.20 24.21 -18.67
CA LYS A 373 19.69 23.28 -19.69
C LYS A 373 21.00 23.86 -20.24
N ASN A 374 22.09 23.11 -20.10
CA ASN A 374 23.43 23.59 -20.52
C ASN A 374 23.76 24.99 -19.97
N GLY A 375 23.44 25.25 -18.70
CA GLY A 375 23.70 26.51 -18.01
C GLY A 375 22.64 27.63 -18.25
N THR A 376 21.78 27.53 -19.25
CA THR A 376 20.75 28.52 -19.58
C THR A 376 19.43 28.18 -18.88
N TYR A 377 18.77 29.15 -18.26
CA TYR A 377 17.45 28.98 -17.68
C TYR A 377 16.40 28.73 -18.75
N VAL A 378 15.59 27.71 -18.56
CA VAL A 378 14.51 27.32 -19.45
C VAL A 378 13.19 27.28 -18.68
N ASN A 379 12.06 27.39 -19.38
CA ASN A 379 10.76 27.32 -18.76
C ASN A 379 10.47 25.87 -18.29
N PRO A 380 10.41 25.62 -16.95
CA PRO A 380 10.23 24.27 -16.41
C PRO A 380 8.97 23.58 -16.96
N LEU A 381 7.84 24.30 -17.04
CA LEU A 381 6.56 23.74 -17.51
C LEU A 381 6.62 23.27 -18.95
N THR A 382 7.36 23.96 -19.79
CA THR A 382 7.53 23.59 -21.21
C THR A 382 8.50 22.43 -21.36
N GLU A 383 9.63 22.49 -20.65
CA GLU A 383 10.62 21.43 -20.68
C GLU A 383 10.07 20.12 -20.14
N HIS A 384 9.36 20.12 -19.00
CA HIS A 384 8.75 18.92 -18.42
C HIS A 384 7.77 18.24 -19.41
N ARG A 385 7.02 19.00 -20.19
CA ARG A 385 6.13 18.44 -21.23
C ARG A 385 6.86 17.87 -22.44
N ARG A 386 8.04 18.42 -22.77
CA ARG A 386 8.86 18.02 -23.92
C ARG A 386 9.86 16.93 -23.60
N MET A 387 10.01 16.56 -22.32
CA MET A 387 10.98 15.57 -21.90
C MET A 387 10.68 14.20 -22.50
N PRO A 388 11.72 13.55 -23.01
CA PRO A 388 11.59 12.14 -23.39
C PRO A 388 11.24 11.29 -22.15
N PRO A 389 10.72 10.09 -22.34
CA PRO A 389 10.69 9.08 -21.29
C PRO A 389 12.11 8.90 -20.73
N GLY A 390 12.22 8.27 -19.55
CA GLY A 390 13.50 7.87 -18.98
C GLY A 390 14.32 6.98 -19.92
N ASP A 391 15.52 6.62 -19.49
CA ASP A 391 16.41 5.80 -20.29
C ASP A 391 15.72 4.50 -20.74
N PRO A 392 15.73 4.17 -22.03
CA PRO A 392 15.16 2.92 -22.52
C PRO A 392 16.02 1.73 -22.09
N ILE A 393 15.50 0.53 -22.29
CA ILE A 393 16.29 -0.71 -22.14
C ILE A 393 17.52 -0.63 -23.07
N PRO A 394 18.74 -0.84 -22.56
CA PRO A 394 19.93 -0.90 -23.42
C PRO A 394 19.80 -1.97 -24.50
N ALA A 395 20.30 -1.71 -25.71
CA ALA A 395 20.21 -2.65 -26.84
C ALA A 395 20.74 -4.06 -26.49
N SER A 396 21.80 -4.14 -25.66
CA SER A 396 22.37 -5.41 -25.18
C SER A 396 21.44 -6.20 -24.26
N GLN A 397 20.41 -5.58 -23.67
CA GLN A 397 19.45 -6.19 -22.75
C GLN A 397 18.07 -6.44 -23.37
N MET A 398 17.85 -6.01 -24.62
CA MET A 398 16.52 -6.13 -25.28
C MET A 398 16.07 -7.58 -25.43
N ALA A 399 17.00 -8.52 -25.72
CA ALA A 399 16.64 -9.94 -25.83
C ALA A 399 16.19 -10.52 -24.48
N ALA A 400 16.89 -10.19 -23.39
CA ALA A 400 16.50 -10.60 -22.05
C ALA A 400 15.17 -9.96 -21.62
N PHE A 401 14.99 -8.67 -21.92
CA PHE A 401 13.73 -7.98 -21.66
C PHE A 401 12.57 -8.63 -22.43
N ALA A 402 12.73 -8.99 -23.70
CA ALA A 402 11.67 -9.61 -24.48
C ALA A 402 11.16 -10.91 -23.84
N VAL A 403 12.07 -11.75 -23.34
CA VAL A 403 11.70 -12.99 -22.64
C VAL A 403 10.88 -12.71 -21.38
N GLU A 404 11.33 -11.77 -20.54
CA GLU A 404 10.62 -11.43 -19.30
C GLU A 404 9.29 -10.70 -19.58
N ARG A 405 9.27 -9.80 -20.57
CA ARG A 405 8.04 -9.16 -21.05
C ARG A 405 6.98 -10.19 -21.47
N ASP A 406 7.36 -11.16 -22.29
CA ASP A 406 6.42 -12.15 -22.85
C ASP A 406 5.86 -13.06 -21.74
N LYS A 407 6.69 -13.44 -20.75
CA LYS A 407 6.23 -14.14 -19.54
C LYS A 407 5.24 -13.27 -18.75
N ALA A 408 5.55 -12.00 -18.54
CA ALA A 408 4.73 -11.10 -17.77
C ALA A 408 3.42 -10.74 -18.52
N ALA A 409 3.46 -10.60 -19.85
CA ALA A 409 2.29 -10.39 -20.69
C ALA A 409 1.32 -11.56 -20.62
N ALA A 410 1.83 -12.80 -20.53
CA ALA A 410 0.99 -13.99 -20.39
C ALA A 410 0.14 -13.96 -19.10
N LEU A 411 0.59 -13.29 -18.04
CA LEU A 411 -0.19 -13.11 -16.80
C LEU A 411 -1.42 -12.22 -17.01
N LEU A 412 -1.36 -11.31 -17.97
CA LEU A 412 -2.46 -10.39 -18.28
C LEU A 412 -3.51 -11.02 -19.21
N LEU A 413 -3.29 -12.22 -19.74
CA LEU A 413 -4.30 -12.89 -20.54
C LEU A 413 -5.45 -13.38 -19.63
N PRO A 414 -6.71 -13.35 -20.12
CA PRO A 414 -7.81 -13.96 -19.38
C PRO A 414 -7.48 -15.45 -19.16
N ALA A 415 -7.79 -15.94 -17.96
CA ALA A 415 -7.70 -17.37 -17.71
C ALA A 415 -8.48 -18.11 -18.79
N PRO A 416 -7.97 -19.23 -19.35
CA PRO A 416 -8.72 -20.00 -20.32
C PRO A 416 -10.05 -20.40 -19.66
N THR A 417 -11.15 -19.94 -20.23
CA THR A 417 -12.49 -20.34 -19.80
C THR A 417 -12.56 -21.85 -20.04
N GLY A 418 -12.41 -22.61 -18.96
CA GLY A 418 -12.59 -24.05 -19.02
C GLY A 418 -13.99 -24.34 -19.58
N ARG A 419 -14.03 -25.08 -20.67
CA ARG A 419 -15.26 -25.65 -21.23
C ARG A 419 -15.76 -26.78 -20.33
#